data_1041efbf6099ffdb7f92f15663f31be5
#
_entry.id   1041efbf6099ffdb7f92f15663f31be5
#
_cell.length_a   1.000
_cell.length_b   1.000
_cell.length_c   1.000
_cell.angle_alpha   90.00
_cell.angle_beta   90.00
_cell.angle_gamma   90.00
#
_symmetry.space_group_name_H-M   'P 1'
#
loop_
_entity.id
_entity.type
_entity.pdbx_description
1 polymer ?
#
loop_
_entity_poly.entity_id
_entity_poly.type
_entity_poly.pdbx_seq_one_letter_code
_entity_poly.pdbx_strand_id
1 'polypeptide(L)'
;MAHKINLNPLGFAIIRVYIRPKNSPTMAYAYFKVDTGANCTTISNKRLSELGYDKNWIMSGKRLEGNERPTVASGLVVDDCYRVILPEIQIGDWVGYNWSVLTSLSVPFKFLMGTDSMQFFNWNLDYEKNVCIFDLIPGKRKLLFDQKEQSIHSIEDTEQK
;
A
#
# COMPACT_ATOMS: atom_id res chain seq x y z
N MET A 1 19.83 -1.68 -3.18
CA MET A 1 20.07 -1.85 -4.62
C MET A 1 18.97 -1.14 -5.39
N ALA A 2 19.34 -0.38 -6.41
CA ALA A 2 18.37 0.36 -7.20
C ALA A 2 17.58 -0.57 -8.12
N HIS A 3 16.30 -0.28 -8.29
CA HIS A 3 15.40 -0.99 -9.17
C HIS A 3 15.01 -0.10 -10.33
N LYS A 4 14.90 -0.69 -11.51
CA LYS A 4 14.53 0.03 -12.74
C LYS A 4 13.24 -0.57 -13.29
N ILE A 5 12.28 0.30 -13.60
CA ILE A 5 11.04 -0.10 -14.26
C ILE A 5 10.79 0.83 -15.46
N ASN A 6 10.11 0.31 -16.46
CA ASN A 6 9.69 1.11 -17.60
C ASN A 6 8.44 1.89 -17.21
N LEU A 7 8.35 3.16 -17.66
CA LEU A 7 7.12 3.92 -17.53
C LEU A 7 6.08 3.37 -18.51
N ASN A 8 4.81 3.49 -18.17
CA ASN A 8 3.75 3.12 -19.11
C ASN A 8 3.63 4.18 -20.22
N PRO A 9 2.83 3.93 -21.29
CA PRO A 9 2.72 4.89 -22.40
C PRO A 9 2.25 6.29 -21.98
N LEU A 10 1.59 6.43 -20.84
CA LEU A 10 1.15 7.73 -20.33
C LEU A 10 2.19 8.39 -19.41
N GLY A 11 3.36 7.79 -19.22
CA GLY A 11 4.44 8.34 -18.40
C GLY A 11 4.32 8.06 -16.91
N PHE A 12 3.48 7.11 -16.48
CA PHE A 12 3.35 6.75 -15.09
C PHE A 12 4.27 5.60 -14.71
N ALA A 13 4.79 5.66 -13.48
CA ALA A 13 5.49 4.53 -12.87
C ALA A 13 4.45 3.59 -12.26
N ILE A 14 4.44 2.34 -12.75
CA ILE A 14 3.56 1.29 -12.22
C ILE A 14 4.48 0.19 -11.71
N ILE A 15 4.38 -0.09 -10.40
CA ILE A 15 5.26 -1.06 -9.77
C ILE A 15 4.47 -2.31 -9.38
N ARG A 16 5.16 -3.45 -9.46
CA ARG A 16 4.63 -4.72 -8.99
C ARG A 16 4.95 -4.87 -7.50
N VAL A 17 3.91 -5.06 -6.70
CA VAL A 17 4.07 -5.32 -5.28
C VAL A 17 3.57 -6.74 -5.02
N TYR A 18 4.45 -7.60 -4.54
CA TYR A 18 4.06 -8.93 -4.08
C TYR A 18 3.48 -8.81 -2.67
N ILE A 19 2.38 -9.51 -2.45
CA ILE A 19 1.63 -9.46 -1.19
C ILE A 19 1.46 -10.88 -0.68
N ARG A 20 1.73 -11.08 0.61
CA ARG A 20 1.49 -12.37 1.26
C ARG A 20 0.00 -12.58 1.42
N PRO A 21 -0.60 -13.61 0.76
CA PRO A 21 -2.00 -13.96 1.02
C PRO A 21 -2.18 -14.46 2.45
N LYS A 22 -3.40 -14.38 2.95
CA LYS A 22 -3.70 -14.76 4.34
C LYS A 22 -3.43 -16.22 4.63
N ASN A 23 -3.77 -17.10 3.69
CA ASN A 23 -3.74 -18.55 3.90
C ASN A 23 -2.91 -19.30 2.85
N SER A 24 -1.91 -18.65 2.27
CA SER A 24 -1.07 -19.27 1.25
C SER A 24 0.39 -18.93 1.46
N PRO A 25 1.32 -19.86 1.29
CA PRO A 25 2.76 -19.58 1.31
C PRO A 25 3.24 -18.91 0.03
N THR A 26 2.46 -18.98 -1.05
CA THR A 26 2.84 -18.40 -2.33
C THR A 26 2.43 -16.95 -2.40
N MET A 27 3.40 -16.06 -2.66
CA MET A 27 3.13 -14.63 -2.82
C MET A 27 2.26 -14.39 -4.06
N ALA A 28 1.28 -13.52 -3.90
CA ALA A 28 0.52 -12.96 -5.02
C ALA A 28 1.02 -11.56 -5.31
N TYR A 29 0.53 -10.91 -6.37
CA TYR A 29 0.98 -9.55 -6.68
C TYR A 29 -0.17 -8.69 -7.15
N ALA A 30 0.05 -7.38 -7.06
CA ALA A 30 -0.79 -6.36 -7.67
C ALA A 30 0.10 -5.24 -8.22
N TYR A 31 -0.39 -4.53 -9.21
CA TYR A 31 0.32 -3.41 -9.80
C TYR A 31 -0.22 -2.11 -9.21
N PHE A 32 0.68 -1.30 -8.67
CA PHE A 32 0.33 -0.01 -8.07
C PHE A 32 0.88 1.12 -8.90
N LYS A 33 0.04 2.11 -9.18
CA LYS A 33 0.47 3.36 -9.79
C LYS A 33 1.10 4.22 -8.71
N VAL A 34 2.32 4.67 -8.97
CA VAL A 34 3.00 5.63 -8.08
C VAL A 34 2.38 7.00 -8.32
N ASP A 35 1.74 7.55 -7.30
CA ASP A 35 0.92 8.77 -7.44
C ASP A 35 1.26 9.79 -6.34
N THR A 36 2.00 10.84 -6.72
CA THR A 36 2.37 11.91 -5.79
C THR A 36 1.18 12.76 -5.35
N GLY A 37 0.07 12.70 -6.07
CA GLY A 37 -1.17 13.36 -5.70
C GLY A 37 -2.00 12.60 -4.66
N ALA A 38 -1.63 11.35 -4.36
CA ALA A 38 -2.32 10.54 -3.35
C ALA A 38 -1.54 10.59 -2.03
N ASN A 39 -2.23 10.93 -0.95
CA ASN A 39 -1.60 10.95 0.38
C ASN A 39 -1.47 9.55 0.98
N CYS A 40 -2.33 8.64 0.57
CA CYS A 40 -2.41 7.29 1.12
C CYS A 40 -2.34 6.24 0.03
N THR A 41 -1.73 5.11 0.36
CA THR A 41 -1.73 3.92 -0.48
C THR A 41 -3.09 3.23 -0.38
N THR A 42 -3.67 2.86 -1.51
CA THR A 42 -5.00 2.27 -1.58
C THR A 42 -4.99 0.95 -2.35
N ILE A 43 -5.91 0.07 -1.99
CA ILE A 43 -6.11 -1.21 -2.66
C ILE A 43 -7.60 -1.54 -2.67
N SER A 44 -8.08 -2.24 -3.70
CA SER A 44 -9.48 -2.62 -3.76
C SER A 44 -9.82 -3.73 -2.76
N ASN A 45 -11.02 -3.68 -2.21
CA ASN A 45 -11.51 -4.74 -1.32
C ASN A 45 -11.65 -6.08 -2.05
N LYS A 46 -11.99 -6.02 -3.33
CA LYS A 46 -12.09 -7.22 -4.19
C LYS A 46 -10.76 -7.97 -4.22
N ARG A 47 -9.65 -7.24 -4.44
CA ARG A 47 -8.33 -7.88 -4.48
C ARG A 47 -7.93 -8.44 -3.11
N LEU A 48 -8.22 -7.70 -2.04
CA LEU A 48 -7.97 -8.19 -0.69
C LEU A 48 -8.74 -9.50 -0.43
N SER A 49 -10.00 -9.55 -0.84
CA SER A 49 -10.82 -10.76 -0.70
C SER A 49 -10.22 -11.95 -1.47
N GLU A 50 -9.75 -11.72 -2.69
CA GLU A 50 -9.07 -12.74 -3.49
C GLU A 50 -7.81 -13.27 -2.80
N LEU A 51 -7.16 -12.42 -2.00
CA LEU A 51 -5.96 -12.78 -1.23
C LEU A 51 -6.30 -13.44 0.12
N GLY A 52 -7.57 -13.66 0.41
CA GLY A 52 -8.02 -14.25 1.65
C GLY A 52 -8.34 -13.25 2.77
N TYR A 53 -8.21 -11.97 2.49
CA TYR A 53 -8.53 -10.89 3.43
C TYR A 53 -9.97 -10.45 3.19
N ASP A 54 -10.91 -11.12 3.85
CA ASP A 54 -12.34 -10.92 3.62
C ASP A 54 -12.88 -9.65 4.31
N LYS A 55 -14.19 -9.43 4.16
CA LYS A 55 -14.86 -8.28 4.74
C LYS A 55 -14.67 -8.21 6.26
N ASN A 56 -14.76 -9.33 6.96
CA ASN A 56 -14.59 -9.35 8.41
C ASN A 56 -13.17 -8.94 8.81
N TRP A 57 -12.18 -9.43 8.07
CA TRP A 57 -10.80 -9.03 8.29
C TRP A 57 -10.60 -7.53 8.06
N ILE A 58 -11.18 -6.98 6.98
CA ILE A 58 -11.11 -5.53 6.69
C ILE A 58 -11.74 -4.73 7.83
N MET A 59 -12.90 -5.16 8.30
CA MET A 59 -13.61 -4.47 9.38
C MET A 59 -12.92 -4.57 10.73
N SER A 60 -11.98 -5.50 10.89
CA SER A 60 -11.13 -5.57 12.09
C SER A 60 -10.04 -4.50 12.09
N GLY A 61 -9.80 -3.85 10.96
CA GLY A 61 -8.90 -2.71 10.87
C GLY A 61 -9.50 -1.44 11.48
N LYS A 62 -8.81 -0.32 11.27
CA LYS A 62 -9.27 0.97 11.79
C LYS A 62 -10.21 1.63 10.80
N ARG A 63 -11.49 1.80 11.19
CA ARG A 63 -12.43 2.61 10.41
C ARG A 63 -12.05 4.08 10.52
N LEU A 64 -11.97 4.77 9.39
CA LEU A 64 -11.67 6.19 9.36
C LEU A 64 -12.92 7.01 9.63
N GLU A 65 -12.80 8.03 10.47
CA GLU A 65 -13.90 8.85 10.94
C GLU A 65 -13.62 10.33 10.65
N GLY A 66 -14.68 11.11 10.47
CA GLY A 66 -14.59 12.56 10.31
C GLY A 66 -13.63 13.00 9.20
N ASN A 67 -12.67 13.83 9.55
CA ASN A 67 -11.70 14.39 8.60
C ASN A 67 -10.65 13.40 8.12
N GLU A 68 -10.54 12.23 8.75
CA GLU A 68 -9.63 11.17 8.32
C GLU A 68 -10.13 10.46 7.06
N ARG A 69 -11.43 10.59 6.75
CA ARG A 69 -12.03 9.90 5.60
C ARG A 69 -11.45 10.45 4.30
N PRO A 70 -11.07 9.57 3.37
CA PRO A 70 -10.51 10.01 2.10
C PRO A 70 -11.59 10.59 1.19
N THR A 71 -11.14 11.43 0.28
CA THR A 71 -11.97 11.97 -0.80
C THR A 71 -11.48 11.39 -2.12
N VAL A 72 -12.37 10.84 -2.92
CA VAL A 72 -12.03 10.38 -4.26
C VAL A 72 -12.00 11.55 -5.25
N ALA A 73 -11.50 11.29 -6.48
CA ALA A 73 -11.28 12.34 -7.48
C ALA A 73 -12.54 13.16 -7.81
N SER A 74 -13.73 12.58 -7.66
CA SER A 74 -15.01 13.29 -7.87
C SER A 74 -15.39 14.25 -6.75
N GLY A 75 -14.62 14.30 -5.66
CA GLY A 75 -14.95 15.10 -4.48
C GLY A 75 -15.80 14.38 -3.44
N LEU A 76 -16.20 13.13 -3.72
CA LEU A 76 -17.02 12.35 -2.80
C LEU A 76 -16.17 11.85 -1.62
N VAL A 77 -16.68 12.07 -0.40
CA VAL A 77 -16.06 11.53 0.83
C VAL A 77 -16.51 10.08 1.01
N VAL A 78 -15.56 9.20 1.31
CA VAL A 78 -15.82 7.77 1.46
C VAL A 78 -16.07 7.43 2.92
N ASP A 79 -17.27 6.90 3.23
CA ASP A 79 -17.69 6.65 4.61
C ASP A 79 -17.18 5.35 5.22
N ASP A 80 -17.17 4.27 4.47
CA ASP A 80 -16.76 2.96 4.96
C ASP A 80 -15.36 2.58 4.50
N CYS A 81 -14.43 3.45 4.83
CA CYS A 81 -13.01 3.28 4.55
C CYS A 81 -12.29 2.78 5.80
N TYR A 82 -11.43 1.79 5.59
CA TYR A 82 -10.65 1.16 6.65
C TYR A 82 -9.17 1.21 6.35
N ARG A 83 -8.40 1.51 7.39
CA ARG A 83 -6.95 1.31 7.36
C ARG A 83 -6.68 -0.11 7.81
N VAL A 84 -6.06 -0.88 6.93
CA VAL A 84 -5.69 -2.27 7.21
C VAL A 84 -4.18 -2.43 7.07
N ILE A 85 -3.64 -3.45 7.71
CA ILE A 85 -2.20 -3.70 7.73
C ILE A 85 -1.93 -5.05 7.11
N LEU A 86 -1.28 -5.03 5.94
CA LEU A 86 -0.86 -6.23 5.25
C LEU A 86 0.44 -6.75 5.89
N PRO A 87 0.51 -8.03 6.26
CA PRO A 87 1.61 -8.52 7.08
C PRO A 87 2.96 -8.52 6.39
N GLU A 88 2.99 -8.81 5.09
CA GLU A 88 4.26 -8.91 4.36
C GLU A 88 4.06 -8.54 2.89
N ILE A 89 4.95 -7.70 2.38
CA ILE A 89 5.01 -7.34 0.97
C ILE A 89 6.45 -7.45 0.47
N GLN A 90 6.60 -7.52 -0.86
CA GLN A 90 7.92 -7.52 -1.48
C GLN A 90 7.89 -6.63 -2.72
N ILE A 91 8.85 -5.71 -2.80
CA ILE A 91 9.08 -4.84 -3.95
C ILE A 91 10.52 -5.08 -4.41
N GLY A 92 10.67 -5.68 -5.59
CA GLY A 92 11.99 -6.10 -6.03
C GLY A 92 12.59 -7.12 -5.07
N ASP A 93 13.76 -6.84 -4.54
CA ASP A 93 14.44 -7.67 -3.54
C ASP A 93 14.19 -7.20 -2.09
N TRP A 94 13.46 -6.10 -1.92
CA TRP A 94 13.14 -5.56 -0.60
C TRP A 94 11.85 -6.19 -0.05
N VAL A 95 11.93 -6.68 1.19
CA VAL A 95 10.78 -7.24 1.91
C VAL A 95 10.39 -6.28 3.02
N GLY A 96 9.12 -5.89 3.04
CA GLY A 96 8.55 -5.05 4.07
C GLY A 96 7.46 -5.77 4.86
N TYR A 97 7.25 -5.32 6.07
CA TYR A 97 6.25 -5.90 6.98
C TYR A 97 5.27 -4.84 7.44
N ASN A 98 4.05 -5.28 7.70
CA ASN A 98 2.99 -4.43 8.27
C ASN A 98 2.75 -3.16 7.45
N TRP A 99 2.45 -3.37 6.17
CA TRP A 99 2.19 -2.28 5.24
C TRP A 99 0.78 -1.75 5.44
N SER A 100 0.68 -0.47 5.82
CA SER A 100 -0.58 0.21 6.04
C SER A 100 -1.18 0.67 4.71
N VAL A 101 -2.39 0.21 4.42
CA VAL A 101 -3.12 0.59 3.21
C VAL A 101 -4.56 0.92 3.54
N LEU A 102 -5.22 1.69 2.68
CA LEU A 102 -6.64 1.99 2.80
C LEU A 102 -7.44 1.17 1.80
N THR A 103 -8.59 0.72 2.23
CA THR A 103 -9.59 0.09 1.37
C THR A 103 -10.98 0.54 1.77
N SER A 104 -11.96 0.39 0.88
CA SER A 104 -13.34 0.70 1.15
C SER A 104 -14.20 -0.52 0.88
N LEU A 105 -15.26 -0.69 1.66
CA LEU A 105 -16.23 -1.77 1.46
C LEU A 105 -17.27 -1.43 0.39
N SER A 106 -17.48 -0.15 0.10
CA SER A 106 -18.51 0.30 -0.86
C SER A 106 -17.93 0.87 -2.15
N VAL A 107 -16.75 1.49 -2.09
CA VAL A 107 -16.12 2.12 -3.25
C VAL A 107 -14.93 1.27 -3.72
N PRO A 108 -14.90 0.88 -5.01
CA PRO A 108 -13.76 0.13 -5.54
C PRO A 108 -12.56 1.06 -5.69
N PHE A 109 -11.64 1.02 -4.74
CA PHE A 109 -10.42 1.81 -4.78
C PHE A 109 -9.47 1.30 -5.87
N LYS A 110 -8.77 2.25 -6.49
CA LYS A 110 -7.68 1.94 -7.41
C LYS A 110 -6.45 1.51 -6.62
N PHE A 111 -5.51 0.84 -7.31
CA PHE A 111 -4.22 0.50 -6.71
C PHE A 111 -3.28 1.69 -6.86
N LEU A 112 -3.19 2.50 -5.82
CA LEU A 112 -2.34 3.69 -5.79
C LEU A 112 -1.31 3.56 -4.69
N MET A 113 -0.06 3.83 -5.02
CA MET A 113 0.99 4.01 -4.02
C MET A 113 1.10 5.50 -3.74
N GLY A 114 0.65 5.91 -2.56
CA GLY A 114 0.67 7.31 -2.14
C GLY A 114 1.98 7.71 -1.49
N THR A 115 2.03 8.97 -1.08
CA THR A 115 3.25 9.54 -0.48
C THR A 115 3.61 8.91 0.85
N ASP A 116 2.65 8.30 1.54
CA ASP A 116 2.91 7.53 2.77
C ASP A 116 3.88 6.37 2.55
N SER A 117 3.79 5.70 1.39
CA SER A 117 4.71 4.62 1.04
C SER A 117 5.89 5.11 0.20
N MET A 118 5.67 6.10 -0.66
CA MET A 118 6.71 6.61 -1.54
C MET A 118 7.90 7.21 -0.78
N GLN A 119 7.66 7.78 0.40
CA GLN A 119 8.69 8.47 1.16
C GLN A 119 9.86 7.59 1.62
N PHE A 120 9.69 6.26 1.54
CA PHE A 120 10.76 5.33 1.92
C PHE A 120 11.77 5.09 0.81
N PHE A 121 11.52 5.63 -0.39
CA PHE A 121 12.36 5.41 -1.56
C PHE A 121 12.77 6.75 -2.18
N ASN A 122 13.94 6.76 -2.80
CA ASN A 122 14.31 7.81 -3.75
C ASN A 122 13.78 7.41 -5.12
N TRP A 123 13.11 8.33 -5.79
CA TRP A 123 12.50 8.13 -7.09
C TRP A 123 13.17 9.01 -8.12
N ASN A 124 13.60 8.43 -9.23
CA ASN A 124 14.16 9.17 -10.36
C ASN A 124 13.37 8.82 -11.62
N LEU A 125 12.55 9.78 -12.07
CA LEU A 125 11.79 9.66 -13.31
C LEU A 125 12.62 10.23 -14.46
N ASP A 126 12.91 9.39 -15.45
CA ASP A 126 13.63 9.78 -16.66
C ASP A 126 12.70 9.62 -17.87
N TYR A 127 12.05 10.71 -18.25
CA TYR A 127 11.10 10.69 -19.37
C TYR A 127 11.78 10.49 -20.73
N GLU A 128 13.02 10.93 -20.86
CA GLU A 128 13.78 10.73 -22.09
C GLU A 128 14.03 9.25 -22.35
N LYS A 129 14.43 8.52 -21.32
CA LYS A 129 14.67 7.08 -21.39
C LYS A 129 13.41 6.25 -21.12
N ASN A 130 12.33 6.90 -20.71
CA ASN A 130 11.05 6.28 -20.38
C ASN A 130 11.18 5.24 -19.25
N VAL A 131 11.94 5.57 -18.23
CA VAL A 131 12.19 4.69 -17.08
C VAL A 131 12.02 5.43 -15.76
N CYS A 132 11.75 4.66 -14.72
CA CYS A 132 11.82 5.10 -13.32
C CYS A 132 12.84 4.23 -12.60
N ILE A 133 13.78 4.86 -11.94
CA ILE A 133 14.75 4.18 -11.08
C ILE A 133 14.39 4.54 -9.64
N PHE A 134 14.25 3.56 -8.77
CA PHE A 134 13.97 3.80 -7.37
C PHE A 134 14.85 2.94 -6.47
N ASP A 135 15.14 3.45 -5.29
CA ASP A 135 16.02 2.81 -4.34
C ASP A 135 15.56 3.13 -2.91
N LEU A 136 15.65 2.16 -2.03
CA LEU A 136 15.29 2.33 -0.64
C LEU A 136 16.26 3.31 0.03
N ILE A 137 15.71 4.30 0.73
CA ILE A 137 16.52 5.26 1.49
C ILE A 137 17.07 4.54 2.73
N PRO A 138 18.41 4.41 2.90
CA PRO A 138 18.97 3.61 4.00
C PRO A 138 18.50 4.02 5.39
N GLY A 139 18.39 5.32 5.67
CA GLY A 139 17.90 5.82 6.96
C GLY A 139 16.42 5.50 7.20
N LYS A 140 15.62 5.39 6.15
CA LYS A 140 14.19 5.06 6.24
C LYS A 140 13.93 3.58 6.43
N ARG A 141 14.87 2.73 6.03
CA ARG A 141 14.75 1.28 6.22
C ARG A 141 14.52 0.92 7.69
N LYS A 142 15.23 1.60 8.59
CA LYS A 142 15.05 1.40 10.02
C LYS A 142 13.62 1.74 10.46
N LEU A 143 13.06 2.81 9.93
CA LEU A 143 11.69 3.22 10.25
C LEU A 143 10.65 2.18 9.83
N LEU A 144 10.88 1.49 8.72
CA LEU A 144 9.99 0.40 8.29
C LEU A 144 9.99 -0.76 9.28
N PHE A 145 11.14 -1.10 9.85
CA PHE A 145 11.23 -2.15 10.86
C PHE A 145 10.62 -1.71 12.18
N ASP A 146 10.83 -0.47 12.58
CA ASP A 146 10.17 0.09 13.76
C ASP A 146 8.66 0.12 13.58
N GLN A 147 8.20 0.45 12.37
CA GLN A 147 6.79 0.41 12.00
C GLN A 147 6.20 -0.99 12.15
N LYS A 148 6.98 -2.03 11.84
CA LYS A 148 6.57 -3.42 12.05
C LYS A 148 6.23 -3.68 13.52
N GLU A 149 7.08 -3.27 14.44
CA GLU A 149 6.87 -3.45 15.87
C GLU A 149 5.63 -2.70 16.35
N GLN A 150 5.49 -1.44 15.94
CA GLN A 150 4.34 -0.61 16.28
C GLN A 150 3.03 -1.23 15.75
N SER A 151 3.05 -1.73 14.54
CA SER A 151 1.86 -2.32 13.91
C SER A 151 1.46 -3.63 14.59
N ILE A 152 2.41 -4.47 14.94
CA ILE A 152 2.15 -5.72 15.68
C ILE A 152 1.51 -5.39 17.02
N HIS A 153 2.06 -4.43 17.74
CA HIS A 153 1.51 -3.99 19.03
C HIS A 153 0.09 -3.48 18.88
N SER A 154 -0.19 -2.67 17.87
CA SER A 154 -1.53 -2.14 17.61
C SER A 154 -2.53 -3.25 17.28
N ILE A 155 -2.14 -4.25 16.50
CA ILE A 155 -2.97 -5.40 16.17
C ILE A 155 -3.27 -6.23 17.41
N GLU A 156 -2.26 -6.50 18.24
CA GLU A 156 -2.43 -7.23 19.51
C GLU A 156 -3.40 -6.51 20.43
N ASP A 157 -3.27 -5.21 20.60
CA ASP A 157 -4.17 -4.39 21.39
C ASP A 157 -5.61 -4.48 20.86
N THR A 158 -5.78 -4.48 19.54
CA THR A 158 -7.09 -4.60 18.90
C THR A 158 -7.71 -5.98 19.14
N GLU A 159 -6.93 -7.03 19.06
CA GLU A 159 -7.38 -8.40 19.29
C GLU A 159 -7.73 -8.67 20.74
N GLN A 160 -7.07 -8.00 21.67
CA GLN A 160 -7.32 -8.14 23.10
C GLN A 160 -8.59 -7.42 23.56
N LYS A 161 -9.13 -6.56 22.75
CA LYS A 161 -10.37 -5.84 23.04
C LYS A 161 -11.59 -6.61 22.61
#